data_1ec899054106ddd95800acb89102d211
#
_entry.id   1ec899054106ddd95800acb89102d211
#
_cell.length_a   1.000
_cell.length_b   1.000
_cell.length_c   1.000
_cell.angle_alpha   90.00
_cell.angle_beta   90.00
_cell.angle_gamma   90.00
#
_symmetry.space_group_name_H-M   'P 1'
#
loop_
_entity.id
_entity.type
_entity.pdbx_description
1 polymer ?
#
loop_
_entity_poly.entity_id
_entity_poly.type
_entity_poly.pdbx_seq_one_letter_code
_entity_poly.pdbx_strand_id
1 'polypeptide(L)'
;VNLLLDTDVLSEAQRPAPDLKVLGWLDAVDEDRVFISVASIAELRRGIALMDDGRRRAALAAWLADDLPTRFAERILAIDRAVAEHWGDLMAQSRRSGVALSVLDGFFAATALAKNLTLVTRNVKDFAPFGVTLFNPWGE
;
A
#
# COMPACT_ATOMS: atom_id res chain seq x y z
N VAL A 1 -15.49 4.45 7.17
CA VAL A 1 -14.45 4.66 6.17
C VAL A 1 -13.53 3.43 6.12
N ASN A 2 -13.33 2.88 4.93
CA ASN A 2 -12.41 1.77 4.72
C ASN A 2 -11.07 2.30 4.19
N LEU A 3 -10.00 1.62 4.55
CA LEU A 3 -8.64 2.11 4.38
C LEU A 3 -7.83 1.13 3.52
N LEU A 4 -7.00 1.67 2.64
CA LEU A 4 -6.01 0.90 1.87
C LEU A 4 -4.63 1.33 2.33
N LEU A 5 -3.82 0.40 2.83
CA LEU A 5 -2.45 0.70 3.24
C LEU A 5 -1.51 0.71 2.03
N ASP A 6 -0.75 1.79 1.88
CA ASP A 6 0.41 1.79 1.01
C ASP A 6 1.49 0.87 1.60
N THR A 7 2.39 0.39 0.77
CA THR A 7 3.43 -0.56 1.18
C THR A 7 4.30 -0.01 2.30
N ASP A 8 4.62 1.28 2.29
CA ASP A 8 5.46 1.91 3.32
C ASP A 8 4.82 1.83 4.72
N VAL A 9 3.48 1.95 4.80
CA VAL A 9 2.75 1.81 6.06
C VAL A 9 2.74 0.35 6.52
N LEU A 10 2.46 -0.56 5.58
CA LEU A 10 2.39 -1.99 5.84
C LEU A 10 3.73 -2.54 6.35
N SER A 11 4.83 -2.07 5.78
CA SER A 11 6.17 -2.55 6.13
C SER A 11 6.80 -1.84 7.34
N GLU A 12 6.21 -0.76 7.84
CA GLU A 12 6.82 0.04 8.91
C GLU A 12 7.10 -0.80 10.16
N ALA A 13 6.14 -1.65 10.55
CA ALA A 13 6.29 -2.50 11.74
C ALA A 13 7.45 -3.52 11.61
N GLN A 14 7.89 -3.81 10.40
CA GLN A 14 8.99 -4.75 10.14
C GLN A 14 10.37 -4.08 10.10
N ARG A 15 10.43 -2.77 10.25
CA ARG A 15 11.69 -2.03 10.28
C ARG A 15 12.39 -2.21 11.62
N PRO A 16 13.74 -2.15 11.65
CA PRO A 16 14.49 -2.27 12.92
C PRO A 16 14.14 -1.19 13.95
N ALA A 17 13.84 0.04 13.48
CA ALA A 17 13.47 1.17 14.34
C ALA A 17 12.20 1.82 13.79
N PRO A 18 11.03 1.20 14.01
CA PRO A 18 9.79 1.71 13.44
C PRO A 18 9.34 3.01 14.08
N ASP A 19 8.60 3.82 13.31
CA ASP A 19 8.01 5.06 13.80
C ASP A 19 6.87 4.75 14.78
N LEU A 20 6.97 5.29 15.99
CA LEU A 20 6.02 5.00 17.07
C LEU A 20 4.62 5.58 16.80
N LYS A 21 4.51 6.69 16.07
CA LYS A 21 3.20 7.23 15.68
C LYS A 21 2.47 6.29 14.75
N VAL A 22 3.18 5.74 13.78
CA VAL A 22 2.59 4.80 12.81
C VAL A 22 2.16 3.52 13.52
N LEU A 23 3.01 2.96 14.38
CA LEU A 23 2.66 1.77 15.15
C LEU A 23 1.44 2.01 16.04
N GLY A 24 1.37 3.15 16.72
CA GLY A 24 0.23 3.51 17.58
C GLY A 24 -1.05 3.65 16.77
N TRP A 25 -0.97 4.22 15.58
CA TRP A 25 -2.12 4.32 14.69
C TRP A 25 -2.58 2.94 14.22
N LEU A 26 -1.65 2.07 13.81
CA LEU A 26 -1.97 0.70 13.38
C LEU A 26 -2.60 -0.12 14.49
N ASP A 27 -2.16 0.06 15.74
CA ASP A 27 -2.74 -0.63 16.90
C ASP A 27 -4.14 -0.15 17.24
N ALA A 28 -4.44 1.13 16.98
CA ALA A 28 -5.70 1.75 17.35
C ALA A 28 -6.79 1.62 16.29
N VAL A 29 -6.40 1.43 15.02
CA VAL A 29 -7.35 1.38 13.91
C VAL A 29 -8.18 0.09 13.94
N ASP A 30 -9.44 0.18 13.50
CA ASP A 30 -10.31 -0.99 13.35
C ASP A 30 -9.77 -1.87 12.21
N GLU A 31 -9.21 -3.00 12.57
CA GLU A 31 -8.56 -3.96 11.65
C GLU A 31 -9.51 -4.39 10.51
N ASP A 32 -10.79 -4.54 10.79
CA ASP A 32 -11.77 -4.99 9.80
C ASP A 32 -11.97 -3.99 8.64
N ARG A 33 -11.55 -2.75 8.84
CA ARG A 33 -11.63 -1.68 7.83
C ARG A 33 -10.35 -1.50 7.04
N VAL A 34 -9.32 -2.28 7.35
CA VAL A 34 -7.98 -2.13 6.76
C VAL A 34 -7.77 -3.17 5.68
N PHE A 35 -7.47 -2.70 4.48
CA PHE A 35 -7.23 -3.52 3.29
C PHE A 35 -5.82 -3.31 2.77
N ILE A 36 -5.30 -4.29 2.08
CA ILE A 36 -4.04 -4.19 1.33
C ILE A 36 -4.26 -4.63 -0.11
N SER A 37 -3.36 -4.25 -1.00
CA SER A 37 -3.38 -4.64 -2.40
C SER A 37 -2.37 -5.75 -2.68
N VAL A 38 -2.67 -6.60 -3.65
CA VAL A 38 -1.67 -7.53 -4.21
C VAL A 38 -0.45 -6.79 -4.76
N ALA A 39 -0.58 -5.50 -5.12
CA ALA A 39 0.55 -4.66 -5.52
C ALA A 39 1.57 -4.51 -4.38
N SER A 40 1.13 -4.41 -3.12
CA SER A 40 2.03 -4.42 -1.97
C SER A 40 2.76 -5.76 -1.84
N ILE A 41 2.07 -6.86 -2.07
CA ILE A 41 2.68 -8.19 -2.04
C ILE A 41 3.79 -8.29 -3.09
N ALA A 42 3.52 -7.80 -4.31
CA ALA A 42 4.51 -7.78 -5.38
C ALA A 42 5.74 -6.95 -5.02
N GLU A 43 5.53 -5.76 -4.47
CA GLU A 43 6.59 -4.84 -4.07
C GLU A 43 7.44 -5.40 -2.94
N LEU A 44 6.79 -5.95 -1.92
CA LEU A 44 7.46 -6.57 -0.77
C LEU A 44 8.25 -7.81 -1.20
N ARG A 45 7.66 -8.66 -2.05
CA ARG A 45 8.34 -9.86 -2.56
C ARG A 45 9.58 -9.50 -3.35
N ARG A 46 9.48 -8.48 -4.21
CA ARG A 46 10.65 -7.99 -4.97
C ARG A 46 11.74 -7.51 -4.03
N GLY A 47 11.40 -6.71 -3.02
CA GLY A 47 12.37 -6.21 -2.05
C GLY A 47 13.06 -7.34 -1.28
N ILE A 48 12.30 -8.34 -0.84
CA ILE A 48 12.84 -9.50 -0.13
C ILE A 48 13.75 -10.33 -1.05
N ALA A 49 13.34 -10.55 -2.30
CA ALA A 49 14.13 -11.31 -3.27
C ALA A 49 15.47 -10.65 -3.60
N LEU A 50 15.56 -9.32 -3.46
CA LEU A 50 16.81 -8.57 -3.69
C LEU A 50 17.74 -8.56 -2.48
N MET A 51 17.27 -8.97 -1.32
CA MET A 51 18.08 -9.00 -0.09
C MET A 51 19.11 -10.14 -0.15
N ASP A 52 20.23 -9.93 0.55
CA ASP A 52 21.22 -10.98 0.76
C ASP A 52 20.62 -12.09 1.64
N ASP A 53 21.07 -13.33 1.43
CA ASP A 53 20.68 -14.45 2.28
C ASP A 53 21.03 -14.17 3.74
N GLY A 54 20.16 -14.62 4.65
CA GLY A 54 20.34 -14.45 6.06
C GLY A 54 19.04 -14.51 6.83
N ARG A 55 19.14 -14.30 8.14
CA ARG A 55 17.99 -14.39 9.06
C ARG A 55 16.92 -13.36 8.74
N ARG A 56 17.32 -12.14 8.41
CA ARG A 56 16.37 -11.06 8.13
C ARG A 56 15.56 -11.36 6.89
N ARG A 57 16.21 -11.81 5.82
CA ARG A 57 15.50 -12.19 4.58
C ARG A 57 14.52 -13.33 4.84
N ALA A 58 14.98 -14.37 5.56
CA ALA A 58 14.14 -15.52 5.90
C ALA A 58 12.94 -15.11 6.76
N ALA A 59 13.14 -14.24 7.74
CA ALA A 59 12.07 -13.75 8.61
C ALA A 59 11.04 -12.94 7.83
N LEU A 60 11.47 -12.05 6.94
CA LEU A 60 10.59 -11.26 6.11
C LEU A 60 9.84 -12.12 5.09
N ALA A 61 10.51 -13.13 4.52
CA ALA A 61 9.87 -14.07 3.60
C ALA A 61 8.76 -14.86 4.30
N ALA A 62 8.99 -15.32 5.53
CA ALA A 62 7.98 -16.01 6.33
C ALA A 62 6.82 -15.11 6.71
N TRP A 63 7.10 -13.86 7.11
CA TRP A 63 6.07 -12.85 7.38
C TRP A 63 5.17 -12.62 6.17
N LEU A 64 5.76 -12.44 4.99
CA LEU A 64 5.01 -12.19 3.76
C LEU A 64 4.20 -13.42 3.33
N ALA A 65 4.75 -14.62 3.46
CA ALA A 65 4.11 -15.85 3.00
C ALA A 65 3.02 -16.35 3.96
N ASP A 66 3.20 -16.16 5.26
CA ASP A 66 2.36 -16.79 6.29
C ASP A 66 1.57 -15.78 7.12
N ASP A 67 2.25 -14.81 7.73
CA ASP A 67 1.62 -13.88 8.68
C ASP A 67 0.66 -12.92 7.99
N LEU A 68 1.10 -12.33 6.89
CA LEU A 68 0.34 -11.32 6.18
C LEU A 68 -0.97 -11.88 5.60
N PRO A 69 -0.95 -13.01 4.87
CA PRO A 69 -2.19 -13.58 4.35
C PRO A 69 -3.14 -14.04 5.44
N THR A 70 -2.63 -14.53 6.57
CA THR A 70 -3.45 -14.91 7.72
C THR A 70 -4.13 -13.69 8.35
N ARG A 71 -3.38 -12.60 8.53
CA ARG A 71 -3.89 -11.37 9.13
C ARG A 71 -4.95 -10.69 8.27
N PHE A 72 -4.70 -10.55 6.98
CA PHE A 72 -5.59 -9.81 6.09
C PHE A 72 -6.63 -10.68 5.41
N ALA A 73 -6.35 -11.97 5.16
CA ALA A 73 -7.29 -12.93 4.57
C ALA A 73 -8.01 -12.36 3.33
N GLU A 74 -9.34 -12.23 3.38
CA GLU A 74 -10.16 -11.68 2.30
C GLU A 74 -10.02 -10.17 2.09
N ARG A 75 -9.26 -9.49 2.95
CA ARG A 75 -8.99 -8.04 2.81
C ARG A 75 -7.75 -7.75 1.97
N ILE A 76 -7.25 -8.74 1.23
CA ILE A 76 -6.22 -8.57 0.21
C ILE A 76 -6.93 -8.38 -1.12
N LEU A 77 -6.84 -7.17 -1.68
CA LEU A 77 -7.56 -6.79 -2.89
C LEU A 77 -6.76 -7.12 -4.14
N ALA A 78 -7.42 -7.77 -5.08
CA ALA A 78 -6.85 -8.05 -6.40
C ALA A 78 -6.86 -6.81 -7.28
N ILE A 79 -6.00 -6.79 -8.30
CA ILE A 79 -6.07 -5.84 -9.40
C ILE A 79 -7.08 -6.41 -10.39
N ASP A 80 -8.36 -6.11 -10.15
CA ASP A 80 -9.45 -6.59 -10.98
C ASP A 80 -9.73 -5.63 -12.15
N ARG A 81 -10.79 -5.90 -12.91
CA ARG A 81 -11.14 -5.09 -14.07
C ARG A 81 -11.41 -3.62 -13.71
N ALA A 82 -12.15 -3.37 -12.63
CA ALA A 82 -12.47 -1.99 -12.22
C ALA A 82 -11.19 -1.22 -11.86
N VAL A 83 -10.29 -1.86 -11.11
CA VAL A 83 -8.98 -1.28 -10.79
C VAL A 83 -8.17 -1.02 -12.05
N ALA A 84 -8.14 -1.97 -12.98
CA ALA A 84 -7.40 -1.84 -14.23
C ALA A 84 -7.88 -0.66 -15.08
N GLU A 85 -9.21 -0.47 -15.16
CA GLU A 85 -9.79 0.66 -15.92
C GLU A 85 -9.44 2.00 -15.26
N HIS A 86 -9.54 2.12 -13.95
CA HIS A 86 -9.11 3.32 -13.23
C HIS A 86 -7.63 3.61 -13.42
N TRP A 87 -6.79 2.56 -13.40
CA TRP A 87 -5.36 2.70 -13.62
C TRP A 87 -5.08 3.31 -15.00
N GLY A 88 -5.74 2.80 -16.04
CA GLY A 88 -5.59 3.34 -17.39
C GLY A 88 -5.90 4.82 -17.48
N ASP A 89 -7.02 5.23 -16.88
CA ASP A 89 -7.44 6.64 -16.86
C ASP A 89 -6.44 7.51 -16.10
N LEU A 90 -5.96 7.05 -14.95
CA LEU A 90 -4.99 7.78 -14.13
C LEU A 90 -3.65 7.95 -14.84
N MET A 91 -3.16 6.90 -15.49
CA MET A 91 -1.89 6.96 -16.22
C MET A 91 -2.00 7.90 -17.43
N ALA A 92 -3.14 7.91 -18.11
CA ALA A 92 -3.41 8.86 -19.20
C ALA A 92 -3.45 10.29 -18.68
N GLN A 93 -4.11 10.53 -17.55
CA GLN A 93 -4.18 11.85 -16.90
C GLN A 93 -2.77 12.33 -16.52
N SER A 94 -1.95 11.45 -15.93
CA SER A 94 -0.56 11.75 -15.58
C SER A 94 0.22 12.23 -16.80
N ARG A 95 0.14 11.51 -17.89
CA ARG A 95 0.85 11.85 -19.12
C ARG A 95 0.38 13.19 -19.69
N ARG A 96 -0.93 13.42 -19.75
CA ARG A 96 -1.50 14.66 -20.31
C ARG A 96 -1.17 15.89 -19.48
N SER A 97 -1.21 15.76 -18.16
CA SER A 97 -0.96 16.88 -17.25
C SER A 97 0.53 17.14 -17.01
N GLY A 98 1.40 16.18 -17.33
CA GLY A 98 2.82 16.26 -17.00
C GLY A 98 3.11 16.03 -15.51
N VAL A 99 2.13 15.60 -14.74
CA VAL A 99 2.30 15.28 -13.31
C VAL A 99 2.65 13.81 -13.18
N ALA A 100 3.82 13.51 -12.62
CA ALA A 100 4.33 12.15 -12.54
C ALA A 100 3.46 11.26 -11.65
N LEU A 101 3.25 10.03 -12.11
CA LEU A 101 2.63 8.95 -11.34
C LEU A 101 3.29 7.65 -11.79
N SER A 102 3.96 6.96 -10.87
CA SER A 102 4.58 5.67 -11.20
C SER A 102 3.53 4.61 -11.48
N VAL A 103 3.90 3.57 -12.21
CA VAL A 103 3.02 2.44 -12.51
C VAL A 103 2.42 1.84 -11.24
N LEU A 104 3.25 1.63 -10.23
CA LEU A 104 2.83 1.01 -8.97
C LEU A 104 1.92 1.94 -8.16
N ASP A 105 2.29 3.22 -8.03
CA ASP A 105 1.44 4.20 -7.36
C ASP A 105 0.10 4.35 -8.08
N GLY A 106 0.11 4.23 -9.40
CA GLY A 106 -1.11 4.19 -10.21
C GLY A 106 -2.05 3.08 -9.76
N PHE A 107 -1.54 1.90 -9.45
CA PHE A 107 -2.37 0.79 -8.95
C PHE A 107 -2.92 1.05 -7.56
N PHE A 108 -2.18 1.68 -6.67
CA PHE A 108 -2.69 2.07 -5.35
C PHE A 108 -3.81 3.11 -5.49
N ALA A 109 -3.58 4.15 -6.27
CA ALA A 109 -4.57 5.19 -6.52
C ALA A 109 -5.83 4.61 -7.18
N ALA A 110 -5.66 3.76 -8.19
CA ALA A 110 -6.75 3.10 -8.88
C ALA A 110 -7.59 2.22 -7.95
N THR A 111 -6.95 1.47 -7.09
CA THR A 111 -7.63 0.62 -6.11
C THR A 111 -8.44 1.46 -5.12
N ALA A 112 -7.85 2.53 -4.61
CA ALA A 112 -8.54 3.44 -3.69
C ALA A 112 -9.78 4.05 -4.35
N LEU A 113 -9.67 4.51 -5.58
CA LEU A 113 -10.80 5.10 -6.31
C LEU A 113 -11.87 4.06 -6.67
N ALA A 114 -11.46 2.90 -7.20
CA ALA A 114 -12.40 1.86 -7.63
C ALA A 114 -13.17 1.25 -6.46
N LYS A 115 -12.56 1.15 -5.30
CA LYS A 115 -13.14 0.50 -4.11
C LYS A 115 -13.60 1.50 -3.04
N ASN A 116 -13.53 2.80 -3.34
CA ASN A 116 -13.93 3.86 -2.42
C ASN A 116 -13.20 3.77 -1.07
N LEU A 117 -11.87 3.70 -1.13
CA LEU A 117 -11.01 3.60 0.05
C LEU A 117 -10.22 4.89 0.26
N THR A 118 -9.90 5.18 1.52
CA THR A 118 -8.88 6.18 1.84
C THR A 118 -7.51 5.51 1.75
N LEU A 119 -6.62 6.09 0.97
CA LEU A 119 -5.25 5.60 0.85
C LEU A 119 -4.42 6.13 2.02
N VAL A 120 -3.89 5.22 2.81
CA VAL A 120 -3.01 5.52 3.94
C VAL A 120 -1.57 5.46 3.45
N THR A 121 -0.91 6.62 3.40
CA THR A 121 0.42 6.73 2.80
C THR A 121 1.20 7.90 3.40
N ARG A 122 2.52 7.79 3.38
CA ARG A 122 3.40 8.92 3.68
C ARG A 122 3.50 9.90 2.50
N ASN A 123 3.32 9.41 1.27
CA ASN A 123 3.58 10.15 0.03
C ASN A 123 2.34 10.92 -0.45
N VAL A 124 1.72 11.70 0.43
CA VAL A 124 0.48 12.42 0.11
C VAL A 124 0.63 13.37 -1.07
N LYS A 125 1.79 13.99 -1.24
CA LYS A 125 2.06 14.94 -2.35
C LYS A 125 1.97 14.25 -3.71
N ASP A 126 2.43 13.00 -3.80
CA ASP A 126 2.46 12.27 -5.06
C ASP A 126 1.06 11.85 -5.51
N PHE A 127 0.15 11.61 -4.57
CA PHE A 127 -1.21 11.16 -4.85
C PHE A 127 -2.24 12.29 -4.92
N ALA A 128 -1.99 13.42 -4.25
CA ALA A 128 -2.95 14.51 -4.14
C ALA A 128 -3.51 15.00 -5.50
N PRO A 129 -2.69 15.10 -6.59
CA PRO A 129 -3.20 15.57 -7.87
C PRO A 129 -4.24 14.65 -8.54
N PHE A 130 -4.41 13.43 -8.06
CA PHE A 130 -5.21 12.40 -8.73
C PHE A 130 -6.57 12.14 -8.07
N GLY A 131 -6.99 13.00 -7.13
CA GLY A 131 -8.32 12.92 -6.54
C GLY A 131 -8.54 11.79 -5.54
N VAL A 132 -7.47 11.22 -5.01
CA VAL A 132 -7.53 10.15 -4.01
C VAL A 132 -7.71 10.75 -2.62
N THR A 133 -8.59 10.18 -1.81
CA THR A 133 -8.69 10.55 -0.40
C THR A 133 -7.49 9.95 0.35
N LEU A 134 -6.78 10.79 1.10
CA LEU A 134 -5.47 10.44 1.67
C LEU A 134 -5.45 10.63 3.18
N PHE A 135 -4.67 9.79 3.86
CA PHE A 135 -4.35 9.94 5.27
C PHE A 135 -2.88 9.58 5.50
N ASN A 136 -2.15 10.43 6.23
CA ASN A 136 -0.74 10.21 6.56
C ASN A 136 -0.60 9.90 8.07
N PRO A 137 -0.32 8.63 8.45
CA PRO A 137 -0.18 8.27 9.86
C PRO A 137 1.11 8.79 10.51
N TRP A 138 2.06 9.32 9.73
CA TRP A 138 3.24 10.02 10.27
C TRP A 138 2.90 11.41 10.79
N GLY A 139 1.73 11.95 10.46
CA GLY A 139 1.26 13.23 10.99
C GLY A 139 1.80 14.48 10.29
N GLU A 140 2.38 14.31 9.14
CA GLU A 140 2.95 15.42 8.35
C GLU A 140 1.94 16.05 7.38
#